data_360652416c006e039b89adad7a1b2d02
#
_entry.id   360652416c006e039b89adad7a1b2d02
#
_cell.length_a   1.000
_cell.length_b   1.000
_cell.length_c   1.000
_cell.angle_alpha   90.00
_cell.angle_beta   90.00
_cell.angle_gamma   90.00
#
_symmetry.space_group_name_H-M   'P 1'
#
loop_
_entity.id
_entity.type
_entity.pdbx_description
1 polymer ?
#
loop_
_entity_poly.entity_id
_entity_poly.type
_entity_poly.pdbx_seq_one_letter_code
_entity_poly.pdbx_strand_id
1 'polypeptide(L)'
;MSTSTRTTRAKTASKKTPPDAKRPSRFWRWAKRLALVGVALAALGLLGLVGMFWYYGRDLPNVATLRDYAPPQTTRVVDRDGELVGEIFSERRTVVPMDRIPRVMVLSVLAAEDADFYQHEGVDYPGIVRALLRDISSGRRAQGASTITQQVVKLLLLSPERTVARKVREQILARRLEQELTKDEILHLYLNHINFGHGRYGVQEASQFYFGKDVDDLTLAEASLIAGIPQAPARLSPRSHPEAARRRQAYVLRQLEEKHDAYWPDLPLEDIRAARELQPPLVDRPEAPDEGAEIMAVARREL
;
A
#
# COMPACT_ATOMS: atom_id res chain seq x y z
N MET A 1 -93.54 60.63 -29.65
CA MET A 1 -92.11 60.91 -29.48
C MET A 1 -91.67 60.17 -28.27
N SER A 2 -90.97 59.07 -28.45
CA SER A 2 -90.60 58.15 -27.38
C SER A 2 -89.03 58.06 -27.30
N THR A 3 -88.50 58.55 -26.25
CA THR A 3 -87.04 58.55 -25.97
C THR A 3 -86.64 57.26 -25.18
N SER A 4 -85.90 56.41 -25.87
CA SER A 4 -85.37 55.18 -25.32
C SER A 4 -84.07 55.46 -24.57
N THR A 5 -83.99 55.22 -23.24
CA THR A 5 -82.83 55.35 -22.44
C THR A 5 -82.09 54.00 -22.41
N ARG A 6 -80.89 53.98 -22.89
CA ARG A 6 -80.01 52.80 -23.02
C ARG A 6 -79.10 52.71 -21.74
N THR A 7 -79.39 51.77 -20.85
CA THR A 7 -78.66 51.54 -19.66
C THR A 7 -77.38 50.68 -19.95
N THR A 8 -76.23 51.26 -19.77
CA THR A 8 -74.96 50.60 -19.91
C THR A 8 -74.61 49.82 -18.63
N ARG A 9 -74.53 48.48 -18.75
CA ARG A 9 -74.19 47.55 -17.67
C ARG A 9 -72.66 47.44 -17.56
N ALA A 10 -72.07 47.99 -16.52
CA ALA A 10 -70.64 47.86 -16.20
C ALA A 10 -70.28 46.40 -15.89
N LYS A 11 -69.29 45.82 -16.60
CA LYS A 11 -68.72 44.50 -16.35
C LYS A 11 -67.76 44.65 -15.18
N THR A 12 -68.09 44.08 -14.00
CA THR A 12 -67.21 43.89 -12.88
C THR A 12 -66.15 42.85 -13.22
N ALA A 13 -64.87 43.28 -13.30
CA ALA A 13 -63.76 42.41 -13.50
C ALA A 13 -63.52 41.60 -12.21
N SER A 14 -63.64 40.28 -12.28
CA SER A 14 -63.34 39.34 -11.26
C SER A 14 -61.84 39.33 -11.04
N LYS A 15 -61.36 39.80 -9.85
CA LYS A 15 -59.98 39.65 -9.37
C LYS A 15 -59.71 38.15 -9.15
N LYS A 16 -58.91 37.54 -10.02
CA LYS A 16 -58.35 36.19 -9.81
C LYS A 16 -57.43 36.24 -8.56
N THR A 17 -57.83 35.62 -7.49
CA THR A 17 -57.02 35.34 -6.32
C THR A 17 -55.85 34.46 -6.75
N PRO A 18 -54.57 34.78 -6.37
CA PRO A 18 -53.42 33.89 -6.69
C PRO A 18 -53.61 32.54 -5.98
N PRO A 19 -53.18 31.44 -6.62
CA PRO A 19 -53.36 30.11 -6.06
C PRO A 19 -52.63 30.04 -4.72
N ASP A 20 -53.32 29.58 -3.67
CA ASP A 20 -52.80 29.34 -2.34
C ASP A 20 -51.54 28.50 -2.44
N ALA A 21 -50.39 29.06 -2.08
CA ALA A 21 -49.13 28.32 -1.93
C ALA A 21 -49.34 27.23 -0.88
N LYS A 22 -49.45 25.97 -1.30
CA LYS A 22 -49.65 24.81 -0.45
C LYS A 22 -48.58 24.80 0.64
N ARG A 23 -48.94 25.08 1.87
CA ARG A 23 -48.05 25.02 3.05
C ARG A 23 -47.43 23.63 3.09
N PRO A 24 -46.07 23.50 3.18
CA PRO A 24 -45.42 22.20 3.20
C PRO A 24 -45.96 21.34 4.32
N SER A 25 -46.30 20.08 4.01
CA SER A 25 -46.85 19.12 4.99
C SER A 25 -45.94 19.00 6.19
N ARG A 26 -46.49 18.60 7.37
CA ARG A 26 -45.69 18.36 8.58
C ARG A 26 -44.51 17.39 8.29
N PHE A 27 -44.73 16.40 7.45
CA PHE A 27 -43.73 15.46 6.96
C PHE A 27 -42.50 16.17 6.33
N TRP A 28 -42.71 17.09 5.38
CA TRP A 28 -41.64 17.85 4.72
C TRP A 28 -40.85 18.74 5.67
N ARG A 29 -41.48 19.26 6.71
CA ARG A 29 -40.79 20.04 7.76
C ARG A 29 -39.89 19.16 8.63
N TRP A 30 -40.34 17.96 9.00
CA TRP A 30 -39.53 16.98 9.71
C TRP A 30 -38.40 16.43 8.86
N ALA A 31 -38.63 16.08 7.59
CA ALA A 31 -37.59 15.64 6.66
C ALA A 31 -36.48 16.69 6.46
N LYS A 32 -36.85 17.97 6.32
CA LYS A 32 -35.85 19.07 6.26
C LYS A 32 -35.04 19.21 7.55
N ARG A 33 -35.68 19.07 8.72
CA ARG A 33 -34.96 19.12 10.02
C ARG A 33 -33.99 17.96 10.16
N LEU A 34 -34.39 16.74 9.82
CA LEU A 34 -33.52 15.56 9.83
C LEU A 34 -32.36 15.72 8.84
N ALA A 35 -32.61 16.23 7.64
CA ALA A 35 -31.56 16.52 6.67
C ALA A 35 -30.56 17.57 7.20
N LEU A 36 -31.07 18.66 7.81
CA LEU A 36 -30.19 19.67 8.42
C LEU A 36 -29.35 19.11 9.58
N VAL A 37 -29.93 18.27 10.44
CA VAL A 37 -29.19 17.58 11.50
C VAL A 37 -28.13 16.65 10.88
N GLY A 38 -28.48 15.90 9.83
CA GLY A 38 -27.52 15.05 9.12
C GLY A 38 -26.34 15.84 8.52
N VAL A 39 -26.62 16.97 7.89
CA VAL A 39 -25.58 17.88 7.35
C VAL A 39 -24.72 18.47 8.48
N ALA A 40 -25.33 18.88 9.60
CA ALA A 40 -24.58 19.42 10.74
C ALA A 40 -23.66 18.36 11.36
N LEU A 41 -24.13 17.13 11.52
CA LEU A 41 -23.31 16.02 12.01
C LEU A 41 -22.18 15.66 11.04
N ALA A 42 -22.44 15.67 9.74
CA ALA A 42 -21.42 15.46 8.72
C ALA A 42 -20.36 16.57 8.73
N ALA A 43 -20.78 17.84 8.86
CA ALA A 43 -19.86 18.98 8.99
C ALA A 43 -19.01 18.89 10.26
N LEU A 44 -19.61 18.54 11.39
CA LEU A 44 -18.88 18.34 12.65
C LEU A 44 -17.89 17.19 12.56
N GLY A 45 -18.27 16.08 11.92
CA GLY A 45 -17.38 14.95 11.63
C GLY A 45 -16.21 15.35 10.76
N LEU A 46 -16.46 16.14 9.70
CA LEU A 46 -15.41 16.65 8.81
C LEU A 46 -14.45 17.60 9.56
N LEU A 47 -14.96 18.52 10.38
CA LEU A 47 -14.13 19.40 11.19
C LEU A 47 -13.27 18.62 12.18
N GLY A 48 -13.84 17.57 12.83
CA GLY A 48 -13.09 16.67 13.70
C GLY A 48 -11.97 15.95 12.96
N LEU A 49 -12.24 15.49 11.72
CA LEU A 49 -11.28 14.83 10.86
C LEU A 49 -10.14 15.79 10.47
N VAL A 50 -10.47 16.99 10.02
CA VAL A 50 -9.49 18.04 9.68
C VAL A 50 -8.63 18.40 10.91
N GLY A 51 -9.27 18.59 12.07
CA GLY A 51 -8.56 18.87 13.32
C GLY A 51 -7.61 17.74 13.72
N MET A 52 -8.03 16.49 13.55
CA MET A 52 -7.19 15.30 13.77
C MET A 52 -5.97 15.29 12.85
N PHE A 53 -6.15 15.49 11.53
CA PHE A 53 -5.05 15.56 10.58
C PHE A 53 -4.09 16.71 10.87
N TRP A 54 -4.61 17.88 11.25
CA TRP A 54 -3.80 19.02 11.63
C TRP A 54 -2.99 18.77 12.92
N TYR A 55 -3.61 18.18 13.96
CA TYR A 55 -2.96 17.86 15.22
C TYR A 55 -1.81 16.86 15.04
N TYR A 56 -2.05 15.75 14.33
CA TYR A 56 -1.04 14.72 14.09
C TYR A 56 -0.04 15.07 12.97
N GLY A 57 -0.31 16.11 12.20
CA GLY A 57 0.57 16.58 11.11
C GLY A 57 1.68 17.54 11.55
N ARG A 58 1.67 18.00 12.81
CA ARG A 58 2.60 19.06 13.31
C ARG A 58 4.04 18.58 13.49
N ASP A 59 4.22 17.43 14.15
CA ASP A 59 5.52 16.92 14.57
C ASP A 59 5.88 15.67 13.76
N LEU A 60 5.90 15.80 12.42
CA LEU A 60 6.24 14.71 11.54
C LEU A 60 7.70 14.82 11.09
N PRO A 61 8.40 13.67 10.93
CA PRO A 61 9.75 13.66 10.40
C PRO A 61 9.78 14.23 8.96
N ASN A 62 10.93 14.76 8.58
CA ASN A 62 11.15 15.28 7.24
C ASN A 62 11.31 14.11 6.26
N VAL A 63 10.40 13.99 5.29
CA VAL A 63 10.44 12.93 4.27
C VAL A 63 11.58 13.12 3.25
N ALA A 64 12.06 14.35 3.05
CA ALA A 64 13.15 14.63 2.12
C ALA A 64 14.47 13.93 2.50
N THR A 65 14.65 13.59 3.78
CA THR A 65 15.81 12.82 4.24
C THR A 65 15.89 11.42 3.66
N LEU A 66 14.79 10.89 3.11
CA LEU A 66 14.76 9.58 2.48
C LEU A 66 15.39 9.58 1.08
N ARG A 67 15.61 10.74 0.45
CA ARG A 67 16.29 10.83 -0.84
C ARG A 67 17.74 10.35 -0.75
N ASP A 68 18.41 10.72 0.34
CA ASP A 68 19.81 10.39 0.59
C ASP A 68 19.97 9.29 1.66
N TYR A 69 18.89 8.54 1.89
CA TYR A 69 18.88 7.54 2.94
C TYR A 69 19.76 6.34 2.58
N ALA A 70 20.87 6.21 3.31
CA ALA A 70 21.75 5.05 3.26
C ALA A 70 21.46 4.13 4.47
N PRO A 71 20.85 2.96 4.25
CA PRO A 71 20.58 2.02 5.34
C PRO A 71 21.87 1.43 5.90
N PRO A 72 21.87 1.01 7.19
CA PRO A 72 22.91 0.17 7.71
C PRO A 72 23.06 -1.10 6.86
N GLN A 73 24.26 -1.34 6.37
CA GLN A 73 24.56 -2.52 5.57
C GLN A 73 25.25 -3.60 6.43
N THR A 74 25.25 -4.82 5.91
CA THR A 74 26.00 -5.93 6.51
C THR A 74 27.50 -5.63 6.42
N THR A 75 28.20 -5.64 7.56
CA THR A 75 29.66 -5.57 7.59
C THR A 75 30.22 -6.95 7.33
N ARG A 76 30.99 -7.12 6.26
CA ARG A 76 31.65 -8.36 5.90
C ARG A 76 33.06 -8.37 6.50
N VAL A 77 33.36 -9.40 7.26
CA VAL A 77 34.69 -9.66 7.78
C VAL A 77 35.36 -10.67 6.86
N VAL A 78 36.43 -10.26 6.22
CA VAL A 78 37.19 -11.11 5.29
C VAL A 78 38.61 -11.35 5.88
N ASP A 79 39.21 -12.45 5.49
CA ASP A 79 40.61 -12.72 5.81
C ASP A 79 41.56 -11.94 4.89
N ARG A 80 42.87 -12.15 5.03
CA ARG A 80 43.91 -11.48 4.24
C ARG A 80 43.86 -11.84 2.75
N ASP A 81 43.26 -12.98 2.41
CA ASP A 81 43.14 -13.50 1.05
C ASP A 81 41.81 -13.11 0.41
N GLY A 82 40.94 -12.38 1.19
CA GLY A 82 39.64 -11.87 0.75
C GLY A 82 38.49 -12.87 0.93
N GLU A 83 38.74 -14.01 1.58
CA GLU A 83 37.72 -15.00 1.88
C GLU A 83 36.82 -14.56 3.04
N LEU A 84 35.52 -14.86 2.95
CA LEU A 84 34.52 -14.45 3.93
C LEU A 84 34.67 -15.25 5.22
N VAL A 85 35.14 -14.60 6.30
CA VAL A 85 35.23 -15.17 7.65
C VAL A 85 33.88 -15.10 8.36
N GLY A 86 33.11 -14.04 8.13
CA GLY A 86 31.80 -13.87 8.73
C GLY A 86 31.16 -12.51 8.43
N GLU A 87 29.97 -12.29 8.97
CA GLU A 87 29.22 -11.08 8.77
C GLU A 87 28.70 -10.53 10.11
N ILE A 88 28.78 -9.20 10.28
CA ILE A 88 28.20 -8.49 11.41
C ILE A 88 27.03 -7.67 10.88
N PHE A 89 25.84 -7.92 11.42
CA PHE A 89 24.61 -7.26 11.02
C PHE A 89 23.60 -7.23 12.15
N SER A 90 22.80 -6.18 12.22
CA SER A 90 21.53 -6.18 12.95
C SER A 90 20.40 -6.68 12.04
N GLU A 91 20.49 -6.33 10.75
CA GLU A 91 19.61 -6.74 9.67
C GLU A 91 20.48 -7.07 8.46
N ARG A 92 20.30 -8.24 7.85
CA ARG A 92 20.99 -8.55 6.59
C ARG A 92 20.32 -7.82 5.46
N ARG A 93 21.09 -6.90 4.84
CA ARG A 93 20.62 -6.06 3.74
C ARG A 93 21.75 -5.77 2.76
N THR A 94 21.46 -6.03 1.51
CA THR A 94 22.29 -5.63 0.37
C THR A 94 21.43 -4.76 -0.53
N VAL A 95 21.79 -3.48 -0.64
CA VAL A 95 21.08 -2.52 -1.50
C VAL A 95 21.52 -2.72 -2.94
N VAL A 96 20.56 -2.85 -3.84
CA VAL A 96 20.79 -2.95 -5.27
C VAL A 96 20.07 -1.80 -6.00
N PRO A 97 20.68 -1.21 -7.04
CA PRO A 97 20.04 -0.16 -7.82
C PRO A 97 18.82 -0.72 -8.57
N MET A 98 17.89 0.18 -8.94
CA MET A 98 16.59 -0.21 -9.52
C MET A 98 16.72 -0.94 -10.86
N ASP A 99 17.73 -0.60 -11.65
CA ASP A 99 18.03 -1.20 -12.97
C ASP A 99 18.50 -2.66 -12.86
N ARG A 100 18.99 -3.10 -11.69
CA ARG A 100 19.33 -4.49 -11.42
C ARG A 100 18.14 -5.33 -10.93
N ILE A 101 17.03 -4.71 -10.54
CA ILE A 101 15.86 -5.44 -10.09
C ILE A 101 15.03 -5.84 -11.32
N PRO A 102 14.89 -7.13 -11.62
CA PRO A 102 14.24 -7.56 -12.85
C PRO A 102 12.75 -7.19 -12.83
N ARG A 103 12.24 -6.87 -14.02
CA ARG A 103 10.84 -6.47 -14.18
C ARG A 103 9.85 -7.47 -13.58
N VAL A 104 10.12 -8.77 -13.69
CA VAL A 104 9.26 -9.81 -13.09
C VAL A 104 9.14 -9.68 -11.57
N MET A 105 10.19 -9.22 -10.87
CA MET A 105 10.15 -8.96 -9.43
C MET A 105 9.32 -7.72 -9.12
N VAL A 106 9.52 -6.63 -9.86
CA VAL A 106 8.74 -5.39 -9.72
C VAL A 106 7.25 -5.69 -9.91
N LEU A 107 6.87 -6.32 -11.02
CA LEU A 107 5.47 -6.63 -11.33
C LEU A 107 4.84 -7.58 -10.29
N SER A 108 5.60 -8.56 -9.81
CA SER A 108 5.13 -9.48 -8.77
C SER A 108 4.83 -8.75 -7.46
N VAL A 109 5.68 -7.80 -7.06
CA VAL A 109 5.45 -6.98 -5.85
C VAL A 109 4.26 -6.05 -6.03
N LEU A 110 4.13 -5.38 -7.17
CA LEU A 110 2.98 -4.53 -7.47
C LEU A 110 1.67 -5.34 -7.43
N ALA A 111 1.65 -6.51 -8.05
CA ALA A 111 0.49 -7.40 -8.05
C ALA A 111 0.14 -7.93 -6.64
N ALA A 112 1.16 -8.16 -5.81
CA ALA A 112 1.00 -8.68 -4.46
C ALA A 112 0.47 -7.65 -3.47
N GLU A 113 0.94 -6.40 -3.57
CA GLU A 113 0.81 -5.37 -2.54
C GLU A 113 0.01 -4.15 -3.00
N ASP A 114 0.20 -3.67 -4.24
CA ASP A 114 -0.35 -2.40 -4.67
C ASP A 114 -0.37 -2.27 -6.21
N ALA A 115 -1.32 -2.92 -6.87
CA ALA A 115 -1.37 -2.89 -8.33
C ALA A 115 -1.68 -1.49 -8.91
N ASP A 116 -2.36 -0.64 -8.14
CA ASP A 116 -2.70 0.73 -8.51
C ASP A 116 -1.59 1.73 -8.16
N PHE A 117 -0.39 1.27 -7.74
CA PHE A 117 0.71 2.08 -7.21
C PHE A 117 1.03 3.32 -8.05
N TYR A 118 1.13 3.18 -9.35
CA TYR A 118 1.41 4.29 -10.27
C TYR A 118 0.23 5.24 -10.52
N GLN A 119 -0.98 4.92 -10.01
CA GLN A 119 -2.21 5.67 -10.30
C GLN A 119 -2.68 6.56 -9.15
N HIS A 120 -2.18 6.33 -7.92
CA HIS A 120 -2.56 7.12 -6.76
C HIS A 120 -1.38 7.96 -6.23
N GLU A 121 -1.67 8.93 -5.35
CA GLU A 121 -0.69 9.81 -4.71
C GLU A 121 -0.50 9.42 -3.23
N GLY A 122 0.12 8.27 -2.97
CA GLY A 122 0.48 7.78 -1.64
C GLY A 122 -0.62 7.05 -0.89
N VAL A 123 -1.89 7.35 -1.14
CA VAL A 123 -3.05 6.68 -0.53
C VAL A 123 -4.06 6.33 -1.62
N ASP A 124 -4.40 5.05 -1.74
CA ASP A 124 -5.45 4.58 -2.65
C ASP A 124 -6.83 4.70 -2.00
N TYR A 125 -7.45 5.88 -2.07
CA TYR A 125 -8.81 6.09 -1.54
C TYR A 125 -9.87 5.22 -2.21
N PRO A 126 -9.91 5.07 -3.56
CA PRO A 126 -10.81 4.13 -4.20
C PRO A 126 -10.62 2.68 -3.74
N GLY A 127 -9.38 2.24 -3.56
CA GLY A 127 -9.04 0.91 -3.04
C GLY A 127 -9.53 0.70 -1.61
N ILE A 128 -9.41 1.71 -0.75
CA ILE A 128 -9.95 1.66 0.61
C ILE A 128 -11.47 1.47 0.58
N VAL A 129 -12.19 2.20 -0.28
CA VAL A 129 -13.65 2.06 -0.42
C VAL A 129 -14.00 0.67 -0.97
N ARG A 130 -13.29 0.18 -2.00
CA ARG A 130 -13.48 -1.18 -2.53
C ARG A 130 -13.26 -2.26 -1.47
N ALA A 131 -12.23 -2.10 -0.65
CA ALA A 131 -11.92 -3.02 0.46
C ALA A 131 -13.03 -3.00 1.52
N LEU A 132 -13.50 -1.82 1.92
CA LEU A 132 -14.59 -1.67 2.90
C LEU A 132 -15.89 -2.33 2.42
N LEU A 133 -16.27 -2.11 1.17
CA LEU A 133 -17.48 -2.73 0.59
C LEU A 133 -17.36 -4.26 0.55
N ARG A 134 -16.17 -4.78 0.23
CA ARG A 134 -15.89 -6.21 0.23
C ARG A 134 -15.96 -6.80 1.64
N ASP A 135 -15.43 -6.10 2.65
CA ASP A 135 -15.48 -6.52 4.06
C ASP A 135 -16.91 -6.63 4.56
N ILE A 136 -17.74 -5.63 4.25
CA ILE A 136 -19.17 -5.62 4.59
C ILE A 136 -19.89 -6.81 3.92
N SER A 137 -19.59 -7.09 2.65
CA SER A 137 -20.27 -8.15 1.88
C SER A 137 -19.81 -9.57 2.26
N SER A 138 -18.53 -9.74 2.64
CA SER A 138 -17.93 -11.07 2.91
C SER A 138 -17.86 -11.42 4.40
N GLY A 139 -18.12 -10.47 5.30
CA GLY A 139 -17.96 -10.62 6.75
C GLY A 139 -16.52 -10.89 7.21
N ARG A 140 -15.55 -10.73 6.33
CA ARG A 140 -14.12 -10.93 6.61
C ARG A 140 -13.38 -9.60 6.45
N ARG A 141 -12.42 -9.33 7.35
CA ARG A 141 -11.56 -8.15 7.21
C ARG A 141 -10.62 -8.32 6.02
N ALA A 142 -10.70 -7.42 5.03
CA ALA A 142 -9.76 -7.38 3.92
C ALA A 142 -8.37 -7.03 4.46
N GLN A 143 -7.42 -7.90 4.20
CA GLN A 143 -6.00 -7.61 4.40
C GLN A 143 -5.49 -6.95 3.11
N GLY A 144 -4.73 -5.85 3.23
CA GLY A 144 -4.01 -5.28 2.09
C GLY A 144 -4.50 -3.92 1.57
N ALA A 145 -5.18 -3.11 2.39
CA ALA A 145 -5.59 -1.75 2.01
C ALA A 145 -4.48 -0.68 2.20
N SER A 146 -3.24 -1.06 2.51
CA SER A 146 -2.12 -0.12 2.65
C SER A 146 -1.27 -0.14 1.39
N THR A 147 -0.97 1.05 0.86
CA THR A 147 -0.12 1.21 -0.33
C THR A 147 1.36 0.94 -0.05
N ILE A 148 2.15 0.73 -1.09
CA ILE A 148 3.62 0.62 -1.01
C ILE A 148 4.20 1.87 -0.34
N THR A 149 3.76 3.07 -0.71
CA THR A 149 4.20 4.33 -0.11
C THR A 149 3.94 4.38 1.39
N GLN A 150 2.76 3.95 1.83
CA GLN A 150 2.44 3.84 3.27
C GLN A 150 3.34 2.83 3.98
N GLN A 151 3.69 1.73 3.31
CA GLN A 151 4.60 0.74 3.88
C GLN A 151 6.02 1.29 4.02
N VAL A 152 6.56 2.03 3.04
CA VAL A 152 7.87 2.72 3.13
C VAL A 152 7.88 3.68 4.32
N VAL A 153 6.89 4.56 4.43
CA VAL A 153 6.77 5.48 5.56
C VAL A 153 6.73 4.76 6.90
N LYS A 154 5.93 3.69 7.00
CA LYS A 154 5.85 2.86 8.21
C LYS A 154 7.19 2.23 8.58
N LEU A 155 7.95 1.77 7.60
CA LEU A 155 9.23 1.09 7.81
C LEU A 155 10.35 2.04 8.20
N LEU A 156 10.43 3.21 7.56
CA LEU A 156 11.60 4.08 7.64
C LEU A 156 11.41 5.30 8.55
N LEU A 157 10.17 5.74 8.79
CA LEU A 157 9.89 7.00 9.48
C LEU A 157 9.06 6.86 10.76
N LEU A 158 8.39 5.73 10.97
CA LEU A 158 7.45 5.58 12.08
C LEU A 158 7.85 4.47 13.05
N SER A 159 7.51 4.65 14.33
CA SER A 159 7.66 3.61 15.34
C SER A 159 6.75 2.40 15.07
N PRO A 160 7.13 1.18 15.55
CA PRO A 160 6.36 -0.04 15.29
C PRO A 160 5.01 -0.11 16.02
N GLU A 161 4.67 0.86 16.85
CA GLU A 161 3.43 0.89 17.62
C GLU A 161 2.17 0.88 16.73
N ARG A 162 1.17 0.09 17.13
CA ARG A 162 -0.08 -0.05 16.39
C ARG A 162 -1.18 0.85 16.97
N THR A 163 -1.11 2.16 16.66
CA THR A 163 -2.08 3.16 17.12
C THR A 163 -2.83 3.82 15.97
N VAL A 164 -4.02 4.37 16.24
CA VAL A 164 -4.75 5.20 15.26
C VAL A 164 -3.92 6.43 14.89
N ALA A 165 -3.27 7.06 15.87
CA ALA A 165 -2.37 8.18 15.65
C ALA A 165 -1.28 7.87 14.63
N ARG A 166 -0.61 6.70 14.75
CA ARG A 166 0.37 6.23 13.79
C ARG A 166 -0.24 6.07 12.39
N LYS A 167 -1.46 5.51 12.28
CA LYS A 167 -2.11 5.33 10.97
C LYS A 167 -2.45 6.66 10.30
N VAL A 168 -2.83 7.68 11.06
CA VAL A 168 -3.04 9.04 10.53
C VAL A 168 -1.72 9.65 10.06
N ARG A 169 -0.66 9.57 10.88
CA ARG A 169 0.69 10.04 10.50
C ARG A 169 1.20 9.34 9.24
N GLU A 170 0.99 8.03 9.11
CA GLU A 170 1.34 7.23 7.94
C GLU A 170 0.67 7.78 6.66
N GLN A 171 -0.62 8.12 6.71
CA GLN A 171 -1.32 8.70 5.56
C GLN A 171 -0.79 10.08 5.17
N ILE A 172 -0.52 10.96 6.16
CA ILE A 172 0.02 12.29 5.91
C ILE A 172 1.42 12.21 5.29
N LEU A 173 2.29 11.37 5.89
CA LEU A 173 3.66 11.21 5.42
C LEU A 173 3.72 10.52 4.04
N ALA A 174 2.85 9.55 3.77
CA ALA A 174 2.77 8.91 2.46
C ALA A 174 2.47 9.94 1.35
N ARG A 175 1.52 10.85 1.60
CA ARG A 175 1.23 11.91 0.64
C ARG A 175 2.38 12.92 0.49
N ARG A 176 3.07 13.28 1.58
CA ARG A 176 4.26 14.14 1.52
C ARG A 176 5.41 13.46 0.77
N LEU A 177 5.61 12.16 0.98
CA LEU A 177 6.66 11.39 0.31
C LEU A 177 6.48 11.39 -1.21
N GLU A 178 5.26 11.23 -1.71
CA GLU A 178 4.94 11.31 -3.15
C GLU A 178 5.11 12.72 -3.75
N GLN A 179 5.18 13.75 -2.93
CA GLN A 179 5.51 15.10 -3.38
C GLN A 179 7.01 15.33 -3.50
N GLU A 180 7.82 14.58 -2.76
CA GLU A 180 9.27 14.73 -2.69
C GLU A 180 10.03 13.69 -3.55
N LEU A 181 9.51 12.48 -3.68
CA LEU A 181 10.14 11.38 -4.40
C LEU A 181 9.25 10.89 -5.54
N THR A 182 9.87 10.45 -6.60
CA THR A 182 9.20 9.77 -7.71
C THR A 182 8.72 8.37 -7.30
N LYS A 183 7.78 7.82 -8.07
CA LYS A 183 7.28 6.46 -7.85
C LYS A 183 8.40 5.41 -7.85
N ASP A 184 9.35 5.54 -8.76
CA ASP A 184 10.48 4.61 -8.88
C ASP A 184 11.44 4.73 -7.70
N GLU A 185 11.69 5.92 -7.17
CA GLU A 185 12.48 6.13 -5.95
C GLU A 185 11.78 5.49 -4.73
N ILE A 186 10.45 5.65 -4.60
CA ILE A 186 9.67 5.04 -3.52
C ILE A 186 9.69 3.51 -3.64
N LEU A 187 9.53 2.98 -4.85
CA LEU A 187 9.57 1.55 -5.10
C LEU A 187 10.96 0.97 -4.84
N HIS A 188 12.02 1.68 -5.21
CA HIS A 188 13.40 1.33 -4.90
C HIS A 188 13.63 1.23 -3.39
N LEU A 189 13.17 2.22 -2.62
CA LEU A 189 13.22 2.18 -1.16
C LEU A 189 12.46 0.96 -0.63
N TYR A 190 11.25 0.69 -1.12
CA TYR A 190 10.45 -0.46 -0.71
C TYR A 190 11.20 -1.79 -0.95
N LEU A 191 11.63 -2.03 -2.17
CA LEU A 191 12.25 -3.28 -2.61
C LEU A 191 13.57 -3.57 -1.85
N ASN A 192 14.28 -2.54 -1.43
CA ASN A 192 15.53 -2.69 -0.66
C ASN A 192 15.34 -2.75 0.86
N HIS A 193 14.13 -2.45 1.38
CA HIS A 193 13.93 -2.35 2.84
C HIS A 193 12.90 -3.31 3.42
N ILE A 194 12.03 -3.87 2.59
CA ILE A 194 10.98 -4.75 3.09
C ILE A 194 11.54 -6.05 3.66
N ASN A 195 10.90 -6.53 4.72
CA ASN A 195 11.28 -7.77 5.40
C ASN A 195 10.73 -9.00 4.68
N PHE A 196 11.61 -9.91 4.28
CA PHE A 196 11.28 -11.19 3.66
C PHE A 196 11.39 -12.39 4.61
N GLY A 197 11.46 -12.14 5.92
CA GLY A 197 11.62 -13.20 6.93
C GLY A 197 13.07 -13.59 7.17
N HIS A 198 13.30 -14.37 8.22
CA HIS A 198 14.64 -14.88 8.60
C HIS A 198 15.72 -13.79 8.73
N GLY A 199 15.33 -12.56 9.10
CA GLY A 199 16.27 -11.43 9.19
C GLY A 199 16.78 -10.92 7.84
N ARG A 200 16.11 -11.26 6.73
CA ARG A 200 16.47 -10.81 5.38
C ARG A 200 15.63 -9.62 4.98
N TYR A 201 16.32 -8.55 4.65
CA TYR A 201 15.70 -7.28 4.23
C TYR A 201 16.16 -6.92 2.82
N GLY A 202 15.22 -6.58 1.96
CA GLY A 202 15.44 -6.30 0.55
C GLY A 202 15.46 -7.54 -0.34
N VAL A 203 15.16 -7.29 -1.63
CA VAL A 203 14.97 -8.34 -2.64
C VAL A 203 16.25 -9.12 -2.95
N GLN A 204 17.41 -8.48 -2.87
CA GLN A 204 18.71 -9.15 -3.08
C GLN A 204 18.96 -10.20 -2.02
N GLU A 205 18.79 -9.85 -0.75
CA GLU A 205 18.95 -10.80 0.36
C GLU A 205 17.91 -11.92 0.32
N ALA A 206 16.69 -11.62 -0.11
CA ALA A 206 15.67 -12.63 -0.30
C ALA A 206 16.04 -13.61 -1.42
N SER A 207 16.51 -13.11 -2.56
CA SER A 207 16.96 -13.93 -3.69
C SER A 207 18.11 -14.87 -3.29
N GLN A 208 19.13 -14.33 -2.65
CA GLN A 208 20.28 -15.12 -2.15
C GLN A 208 19.84 -16.16 -1.12
N PHE A 209 19.00 -15.77 -0.17
CA PHE A 209 18.58 -16.66 0.91
C PHE A 209 17.69 -17.81 0.44
N TYR A 210 16.76 -17.54 -0.46
CA TYR A 210 15.81 -18.55 -0.90
C TYR A 210 16.33 -19.36 -2.09
N PHE A 211 17.07 -18.74 -3.02
CA PHE A 211 17.45 -19.34 -4.29
C PHE A 211 18.95 -19.36 -4.58
N GLY A 212 19.80 -18.74 -3.75
CA GLY A 212 21.26 -18.75 -3.89
C GLY A 212 21.78 -17.98 -5.12
N LYS A 213 21.02 -17.02 -5.64
CA LYS A 213 21.38 -16.24 -6.83
C LYS A 213 21.06 -14.75 -6.66
N ASP A 214 21.64 -13.95 -7.53
CA ASP A 214 21.40 -12.51 -7.57
C ASP A 214 19.95 -12.22 -8.00
N VAL A 215 19.45 -11.05 -7.59
CA VAL A 215 18.06 -10.66 -7.86
C VAL A 215 17.75 -10.53 -9.34
N ASP A 216 18.72 -10.13 -10.16
CA ASP A 216 18.61 -9.99 -11.63
C ASP A 216 18.38 -11.33 -12.35
N ASP A 217 18.73 -12.45 -11.73
CA ASP A 217 18.53 -13.81 -12.27
C ASP A 217 17.20 -14.47 -11.88
N LEU A 218 16.32 -13.73 -11.17
CA LEU A 218 15.03 -14.29 -10.73
C LEU A 218 14.08 -14.55 -11.89
N THR A 219 13.54 -15.77 -11.92
CA THR A 219 12.41 -16.12 -12.79
C THR A 219 11.09 -15.59 -12.22
N LEU A 220 10.04 -15.53 -13.04
CA LEU A 220 8.70 -15.11 -12.59
C LEU A 220 8.14 -16.00 -11.45
N ALA A 221 8.40 -17.32 -11.52
CA ALA A 221 7.96 -18.25 -10.48
C ALA A 221 8.63 -17.93 -9.12
N GLU A 222 9.93 -17.63 -9.12
CA GLU A 222 10.67 -17.27 -7.91
C GLU A 222 10.29 -15.88 -7.41
N ALA A 223 10.21 -14.90 -8.31
CA ALA A 223 9.82 -13.52 -7.99
C ALA A 223 8.41 -13.47 -7.35
N SER A 224 7.45 -14.21 -7.91
CA SER A 224 6.09 -14.27 -7.37
C SER A 224 6.02 -14.95 -6.00
N LEU A 225 6.88 -15.93 -5.74
CA LEU A 225 6.98 -16.59 -4.42
C LEU A 225 7.54 -15.61 -3.38
N ILE A 226 8.65 -14.93 -3.69
CA ILE A 226 9.25 -13.90 -2.82
C ILE A 226 8.24 -12.76 -2.57
N ALA A 227 7.59 -12.23 -3.61
CA ALA A 227 6.65 -11.11 -3.52
C ALA A 227 5.46 -11.40 -2.60
N GLY A 228 5.14 -12.67 -2.38
CA GLY A 228 4.10 -13.07 -1.45
C GLY A 228 4.45 -12.96 0.03
N ILE A 229 5.74 -12.93 0.38
CA ILE A 229 6.22 -13.04 1.77
C ILE A 229 5.94 -11.79 2.63
N PRO A 230 6.12 -10.54 2.14
CA PRO A 230 6.04 -9.33 2.97
C PRO A 230 4.74 -9.14 3.74
N GLN A 231 3.63 -9.66 3.24
CA GLN A 231 2.34 -9.59 3.93
C GLN A 231 2.38 -10.17 5.35
N ALA A 232 3.10 -11.27 5.55
CA ALA A 232 3.26 -11.92 6.85
C ALA A 232 4.52 -12.81 6.86
N PRO A 233 5.74 -12.22 6.97
CA PRO A 233 7.00 -12.94 6.75
C PRO A 233 7.18 -14.20 7.59
N ALA A 234 6.74 -14.18 8.84
CA ALA A 234 6.82 -15.34 9.73
C ALA A 234 5.89 -16.50 9.32
N ARG A 235 4.78 -16.21 8.63
CA ARG A 235 3.74 -17.21 8.26
C ARG A 235 3.76 -17.60 6.78
N LEU A 236 4.45 -16.83 5.96
CA LEU A 236 4.50 -16.99 4.50
C LEU A 236 5.91 -17.32 4.00
N SER A 237 6.85 -17.59 4.91
CA SER A 237 8.16 -18.07 4.50
C SER A 237 8.07 -19.46 3.88
N PRO A 238 8.57 -19.66 2.65
CA PRO A 238 8.53 -20.96 1.98
C PRO A 238 9.38 -22.02 2.69
N ARG A 239 10.36 -21.63 3.51
CA ARG A 239 11.16 -22.56 4.33
C ARG A 239 10.38 -23.11 5.52
N SER A 240 9.58 -22.25 6.18
CA SER A 240 8.89 -22.63 7.41
C SER A 240 7.45 -23.09 7.14
N HIS A 241 6.80 -22.53 6.12
CA HIS A 241 5.39 -22.76 5.81
C HIS A 241 5.17 -22.87 4.29
N PRO A 242 5.72 -23.90 3.62
CA PRO A 242 5.73 -24.03 2.15
C PRO A 242 4.34 -23.98 1.55
N GLU A 243 3.36 -24.65 2.13
CA GLU A 243 1.98 -24.65 1.67
C GLU A 243 1.30 -23.26 1.72
N ALA A 244 1.59 -22.49 2.77
CA ALA A 244 1.05 -21.14 2.91
C ALA A 244 1.71 -20.19 1.90
N ALA A 245 3.02 -20.32 1.70
CA ALA A 245 3.77 -19.56 0.71
C ALA A 245 3.26 -19.84 -0.71
N ARG A 246 3.01 -21.09 -1.06
CA ARG A 246 2.46 -21.50 -2.37
C ARG A 246 1.05 -20.95 -2.61
N ARG A 247 0.18 -21.02 -1.61
CA ARG A 247 -1.15 -20.40 -1.73
C ARG A 247 -1.06 -18.89 -1.96
N ARG A 248 -0.09 -18.24 -1.33
CA ARG A 248 0.14 -16.81 -1.52
C ARG A 248 0.76 -16.51 -2.89
N GLN A 249 1.71 -17.32 -3.37
CA GLN A 249 2.26 -17.25 -4.73
C GLN A 249 1.13 -17.38 -5.78
N ALA A 250 0.26 -18.37 -5.63
CA ALA A 250 -0.90 -18.55 -6.51
C ALA A 250 -1.82 -17.32 -6.53
N TYR A 251 -1.97 -16.63 -5.39
CA TYR A 251 -2.67 -15.35 -5.34
C TYR A 251 -1.94 -14.27 -6.16
N VAL A 252 -0.62 -14.13 -6.02
CA VAL A 252 0.17 -13.14 -6.77
C VAL A 252 0.05 -13.38 -8.28
N LEU A 253 0.26 -14.62 -8.73
CA LEU A 253 0.14 -15.00 -10.14
C LEU A 253 -1.27 -14.77 -10.69
N ARG A 254 -2.30 -15.03 -9.89
CA ARG A 254 -3.68 -14.71 -10.26
C ARG A 254 -3.88 -13.19 -10.41
N GLN A 255 -3.34 -12.37 -9.51
CA GLN A 255 -3.42 -10.91 -9.64
C GLN A 255 -2.69 -10.39 -10.88
N LEU A 256 -1.55 -11.01 -11.23
CA LEU A 256 -0.86 -10.73 -12.49
C LEU A 256 -1.74 -11.04 -13.70
N GLU A 257 -2.42 -12.19 -13.71
CA GLU A 257 -3.30 -12.59 -14.80
C GLU A 257 -4.59 -11.74 -14.88
N GLU A 258 -5.27 -11.50 -13.74
CA GLU A 258 -6.54 -10.74 -13.68
C GLU A 258 -6.36 -9.27 -14.10
N LYS A 259 -5.18 -8.71 -13.88
CA LYS A 259 -4.88 -7.29 -14.15
C LYS A 259 -3.97 -7.07 -15.35
N HIS A 260 -3.66 -8.13 -16.08
CA HIS A 260 -2.71 -8.15 -17.19
C HIS A 260 -2.95 -7.02 -18.19
N ASP A 261 -4.14 -6.95 -18.79
CA ASP A 261 -4.45 -6.02 -19.86
C ASP A 261 -4.43 -4.55 -19.42
N ALA A 262 -4.69 -4.30 -18.14
CA ALA A 262 -4.78 -2.94 -17.60
C ALA A 262 -3.43 -2.38 -17.13
N TYR A 263 -2.49 -3.23 -16.69
CA TYR A 263 -1.28 -2.77 -15.98
C TYR A 263 0.04 -3.26 -16.57
N TRP A 264 0.06 -4.47 -17.17
CA TRP A 264 1.30 -5.10 -17.68
C TRP A 264 1.07 -5.96 -18.93
N PRO A 265 0.48 -5.37 -20.00
CA PRO A 265 0.12 -6.12 -21.21
C PRO A 265 1.33 -6.70 -21.97
N ASP A 266 2.50 -6.27 -21.64
CA ASP A 266 3.78 -6.74 -22.21
C ASP A 266 4.41 -7.93 -21.46
N LEU A 267 3.84 -8.37 -20.31
CA LEU A 267 4.22 -9.62 -19.66
C LEU A 267 3.43 -10.77 -20.31
N PRO A 268 4.07 -11.76 -21.00
CA PRO A 268 3.33 -12.81 -21.66
C PRO A 268 2.44 -13.62 -20.70
N LEU A 269 1.18 -13.83 -21.07
CA LEU A 269 0.25 -14.63 -20.27
C LEU A 269 0.69 -16.09 -20.11
N GLU A 270 1.39 -16.62 -21.12
CA GLU A 270 2.01 -17.93 -21.07
C GLU A 270 3.06 -18.05 -19.96
N ASP A 271 3.87 -17.00 -19.74
CA ASP A 271 4.86 -16.99 -18.65
C ASP A 271 4.20 -17.02 -17.28
N ILE A 272 3.07 -16.30 -17.10
CA ILE A 272 2.30 -16.33 -15.85
C ILE A 272 1.73 -17.73 -15.60
N ARG A 273 1.20 -18.40 -16.65
CA ARG A 273 0.65 -19.75 -16.57
C ARG A 273 1.74 -20.77 -16.31
N ALA A 274 2.88 -20.68 -17.01
CA ALA A 274 4.02 -21.54 -16.78
C ALA A 274 4.56 -21.41 -15.35
N ALA A 275 4.68 -20.17 -14.83
CA ALA A 275 5.13 -19.91 -13.47
C ALA A 275 4.19 -20.53 -12.38
N ARG A 276 2.90 -20.71 -12.69
CA ARG A 276 1.93 -21.35 -11.77
C ARG A 276 2.18 -22.84 -11.57
N GLU A 277 2.65 -23.51 -12.61
CA GLU A 277 2.93 -24.97 -12.55
C GLU A 277 4.30 -25.26 -11.93
N LEU A 278 5.19 -24.25 -11.90
CA LEU A 278 6.54 -24.42 -11.38
C LEU A 278 6.57 -24.34 -9.84
N GLN A 279 7.43 -25.18 -9.26
CA GLN A 279 7.81 -25.14 -7.85
C GLN A 279 9.31 -24.80 -7.77
N PRO A 280 9.67 -23.53 -7.58
CA PRO A 280 11.07 -23.18 -7.50
C PRO A 280 11.73 -23.92 -6.33
N PRO A 281 12.82 -24.66 -6.55
CA PRO A 281 13.56 -25.32 -5.50
C PRO A 281 14.25 -24.26 -4.63
N LEU A 282 14.18 -24.43 -3.31
CA LEU A 282 14.93 -23.61 -2.38
C LEU A 282 16.35 -24.19 -2.26
N VAL A 283 17.34 -23.31 -2.19
CA VAL A 283 18.71 -23.78 -1.88
C VAL A 283 18.81 -24.24 -0.43
N ASP A 284 19.75 -25.13 -0.15
CA ASP A 284 20.07 -25.50 1.22
C ASP A 284 20.47 -24.26 2.02
N ARG A 285 20.15 -24.29 3.32
CA ARG A 285 20.49 -23.17 4.19
C ARG A 285 22.01 -23.05 4.24
N PRO A 286 22.58 -21.87 3.87
CA PRO A 286 24.01 -21.68 4.07
C PRO A 286 24.32 -21.86 5.55
N GLU A 287 25.06 -22.89 5.91
CA GLU A 287 25.62 -23.00 7.24
C GLU A 287 26.56 -21.82 7.45
N ALA A 288 26.42 -21.13 8.58
CA ALA A 288 27.41 -20.12 8.94
C ALA A 288 28.75 -20.85 9.07
N PRO A 289 29.84 -20.35 8.48
CA PRO A 289 31.16 -20.97 8.66
C PRO A 289 31.48 -21.01 10.16
N ASP A 290 31.66 -22.22 10.67
CA ASP A 290 31.94 -22.43 12.10
C ASP A 290 33.37 -21.95 12.45
N GLU A 291 34.24 -21.86 11.43
CA GLU A 291 35.68 -21.54 11.56
C GLU A 291 35.98 -20.08 11.94
N GLY A 292 35.00 -19.18 11.85
CA GLY A 292 35.19 -17.75 12.18
C GLY A 292 34.60 -17.31 13.52
N ALA A 293 34.02 -18.19 14.31
CA ALA A 293 33.25 -17.82 15.51
C ALA A 293 34.06 -16.99 16.53
N GLU A 294 35.32 -17.30 16.76
CA GLU A 294 36.20 -16.53 17.65
C GLU A 294 36.54 -15.15 17.08
N ILE A 295 36.88 -15.07 15.79
CA ILE A 295 37.19 -13.81 15.09
C ILE A 295 35.97 -12.92 15.12
N MET A 296 34.80 -13.47 14.89
CA MET A 296 33.51 -12.76 14.92
C MET A 296 33.17 -12.26 16.34
N ALA A 297 33.52 -13.01 17.38
CA ALA A 297 33.33 -12.59 18.76
C ALA A 297 34.25 -11.40 19.13
N VAL A 298 35.47 -11.37 18.64
CA VAL A 298 36.41 -10.24 18.81
C VAL A 298 35.91 -9.03 18.01
N ALA A 299 35.59 -9.19 16.72
CA ALA A 299 35.12 -8.11 15.88
C ALA A 299 33.84 -7.42 16.42
N ARG A 300 32.90 -8.17 17.04
CA ARG A 300 31.72 -7.62 17.70
C ARG A 300 31.97 -6.82 18.96
N ARG A 301 33.14 -7.01 19.61
CA ARG A 301 33.51 -6.26 20.82
C ARG A 301 34.20 -4.94 20.49
N GLU A 302 34.83 -4.84 19.34
CA GLU A 302 35.56 -3.66 18.86
C GLU A 302 34.69 -2.67 18.07
N LEU A 303 33.50 -3.08 17.65
CA LEU A 303 32.48 -2.25 16.97
C LEU A 303 31.38 -1.78 17.94
#